data_135797b5099008772e68f1d7cfa97f94
#
_entry.id   135797b5099008772e68f1d7cfa97f94
#
_cell.length_a   1.000
_cell.length_b   1.000
_cell.length_c   1.000
_cell.angle_alpha   90.00
_cell.angle_beta   90.00
_cell.angle_gamma   90.00
#
_symmetry.space_group_name_H-M   'P 1'
#
loop_
_entity.id
_entity.type
_entity.pdbx_description
1 polymer ?
#
loop_
_entity_poly.entity_id
_entity_poly.type
_entity_poly.pdbx_seq_one_letter_code
_entity_poly.pdbx_strand_id
1 'polypeptide(L)'
;MRAEITRRSLLALLASTSILPIVPTTAFAAGQGFQAIILSDLHSAYERMGQLLAVVEKQVAGAGAPQVILINGDIFELGNVVASRSGGEIDWAFLGALAKLAPVVVNIGNHEPDLDNDLAHFVERARGLGVTVLSNIIDKRNGKPYADAGKQIEIGGLKIKLAAFATDAIGTYPKPTREMMDIPKPVEWAKANLPALLSGDGVNIVLSHAGVVPDRDILPILPDGTLMIGGHDHLTLTHSQGETRYIHTGSWSSAIMVASFKAAGKAPELARIEIDRTGPSSAVLKDLIPAVLAKHLKDEERAVVARTAKAMTLGETARFAAQAMVARTGADIGFIGHTSFGTGLPAGDISRFDFNAGLRFEGKLMVSEVDAAALAAILARCNQDGDIPLAARTGDFLYAAPKAPEGKQRYKIVCNDWSAINQKSYFGREDITFAEVPDIKLKQLVAETLAKT
;
A
#
# COMPACT_ATOMS: atom_id res chain seq x y z
N MET A 1 44.29 43.23 -15.96
CA MET A 1 42.82 43.23 -16.13
C MET A 1 42.21 42.46 -14.96
N ARG A 2 41.61 43.15 -13.99
CA ARG A 2 40.85 42.55 -12.90
C ARG A 2 39.40 42.48 -13.38
N ALA A 3 38.81 41.29 -13.40
CA ALA A 3 37.41 41.10 -13.72
C ALA A 3 36.60 41.38 -12.43
N GLU A 4 35.75 42.39 -12.50
CA GLU A 4 34.77 42.69 -11.44
C GLU A 4 33.61 41.69 -11.53
N ILE A 5 33.44 40.89 -10.46
CA ILE A 5 32.26 40.04 -10.28
C ILE A 5 31.14 40.94 -9.75
N THR A 6 30.15 41.19 -10.57
CA THR A 6 29.00 42.03 -10.21
C THR A 6 28.05 41.27 -9.28
N ARG A 7 27.48 41.98 -8.27
CA ARG A 7 26.53 41.49 -7.26
C ARG A 7 25.27 40.79 -7.79
N ARG A 8 25.05 40.75 -9.10
CA ARG A 8 23.91 40.08 -9.72
C ARG A 8 24.11 38.57 -9.96
N SER A 9 25.33 38.07 -9.93
CA SER A 9 25.62 36.63 -10.13
C SER A 9 25.54 35.79 -8.86
N LEU A 10 25.31 36.41 -7.68
CA LEU A 10 25.25 35.71 -6.38
C LEU A 10 23.83 35.41 -5.89
N LEU A 11 22.79 35.81 -6.64
CA LEU A 11 21.37 35.64 -6.28
C LEU A 11 20.66 34.54 -7.05
N ALA A 12 21.35 33.76 -7.88
CA ALA A 12 20.78 32.68 -8.69
C ALA A 12 21.06 31.26 -8.13
N LEU A 13 21.67 31.14 -6.94
CA LEU A 13 22.00 29.83 -6.33
C LEU A 13 21.30 29.60 -4.98
N LEU A 14 20.20 30.29 -4.69
CA LEU A 14 19.36 30.05 -3.52
C LEU A 14 17.93 29.89 -4.00
N ALA A 15 17.45 28.68 -4.04
CA ALA A 15 16.07 28.25 -3.80
C ALA A 15 15.68 27.08 -4.70
N SER A 16 16.08 25.90 -4.32
CA SER A 16 15.22 24.75 -4.41
C SER A 16 15.33 23.95 -3.11
N THR A 17 15.05 24.61 -2.00
CA THR A 17 14.58 23.92 -0.81
C THR A 17 13.16 23.49 -1.13
N SER A 18 12.96 22.23 -1.45
CA SER A 18 11.65 21.60 -1.39
C SER A 18 11.08 21.83 0.01
N ILE A 19 10.22 22.83 0.13
CA ILE A 19 9.42 23.05 1.33
C ILE A 19 8.43 21.88 1.35
N LEU A 20 8.79 20.79 2.06
CA LEU A 20 7.81 19.79 2.45
C LEU A 20 6.67 20.55 3.14
N PRO A 21 5.40 20.29 2.79
CA PRO A 21 4.28 20.93 3.46
C PRO A 21 4.39 20.63 4.95
N ILE A 22 4.65 21.68 5.75
CA ILE A 22 4.46 21.60 7.20
C ILE A 22 2.96 21.49 7.34
N VAL A 23 2.48 20.30 7.77
CA VAL A 23 1.10 20.16 8.22
C VAL A 23 0.89 21.21 9.30
N PRO A 24 -0.10 22.12 9.17
CA PRO A 24 -0.35 23.08 10.20
C PRO A 24 -0.55 22.31 11.51
N THR A 25 0.34 22.51 12.49
CA THR A 25 0.16 21.98 13.83
C THR A 25 -1.08 22.67 14.38
N THR A 26 -2.21 21.97 14.35
CA THR A 26 -3.41 22.44 15.02
C THR A 26 -3.04 22.53 16.49
N ALA A 27 -3.02 23.75 17.02
CA ALA A 27 -2.68 23.97 18.43
C ALA A 27 -3.74 23.25 19.28
N PHE A 28 -3.33 22.16 19.92
CA PHE A 28 -4.13 21.52 20.95
C PHE A 28 -4.02 22.37 22.22
N ALA A 29 -5.15 22.63 22.89
CA ALA A 29 -5.10 23.10 24.27
C ALA A 29 -4.39 22.05 25.11
N ALA A 30 -3.47 22.45 25.97
CA ALA A 30 -2.69 21.54 26.80
C ALA A 30 -3.62 20.54 27.53
N GLY A 31 -3.47 19.24 27.23
CA GLY A 31 -4.21 18.15 27.86
C GLY A 31 -5.47 17.67 27.12
N GLN A 32 -5.76 18.16 25.91
CA GLN A 32 -6.92 17.66 25.12
C GLN A 32 -6.56 17.28 23.69
N GLY A 33 -6.88 16.03 23.30
CA GLY A 33 -6.70 15.54 21.95
C GLY A 33 -5.39 14.79 21.69
N PHE A 34 -5.30 14.16 20.52
CA PHE A 34 -4.12 13.40 20.08
C PHE A 34 -4.02 13.37 18.56
N GLN A 35 -2.88 12.91 18.05
CA GLN A 35 -2.68 12.62 16.63
C GLN A 35 -2.42 11.13 16.40
N ALA A 36 -3.07 10.56 15.39
CA ALA A 36 -2.73 9.25 14.86
C ALA A 36 -1.90 9.40 13.57
N ILE A 37 -0.69 8.82 13.57
CA ILE A 37 0.13 8.68 12.36
C ILE A 37 -0.19 7.31 11.78
N ILE A 38 -0.69 7.29 10.56
CA ILE A 38 -1.29 6.11 9.93
C ILE A 38 -0.45 5.69 8.75
N LEU A 39 -0.08 4.40 8.75
CA LEU A 39 0.65 3.71 7.70
C LEU A 39 -0.16 2.46 7.30
N SER A 40 -0.04 2.02 6.05
CA SER A 40 -0.63 0.78 5.54
C SER A 40 0.17 0.27 4.35
N ASP A 41 0.14 -1.04 4.13
CA ASP A 41 0.67 -1.68 2.91
C ASP A 41 2.12 -1.25 2.60
N LEU A 42 3.02 -1.42 3.57
CA LEU A 42 4.41 -0.97 3.50
C LEU A 42 5.26 -1.80 2.54
N HIS A 43 5.02 -3.10 2.47
CA HIS A 43 5.59 -4.06 1.52
C HIS A 43 7.12 -4.00 1.41
N SER A 44 7.84 -3.93 2.54
CA SER A 44 9.31 -3.92 2.53
C SER A 44 9.91 -2.98 1.48
N ALA A 45 9.33 -1.78 1.30
CA ALA A 45 9.72 -0.82 0.28
C ALA A 45 11.03 -0.10 0.67
N TYR A 46 12.14 -0.85 0.62
CA TYR A 46 13.44 -0.41 1.14
C TYR A 46 13.99 0.85 0.47
N GLU A 47 13.55 1.13 -0.76
CA GLU A 47 13.90 2.36 -1.48
C GLU A 47 13.25 3.63 -0.90
N ARG A 48 12.31 3.48 0.05
CA ARG A 48 11.60 4.60 0.71
C ARG A 48 11.55 4.50 2.22
N MET A 49 11.78 3.32 2.78
CA MET A 49 11.54 3.07 4.22
C MET A 49 12.38 3.98 5.12
N GLY A 50 13.59 4.34 4.70
CA GLY A 50 14.41 5.30 5.41
C GLY A 50 13.84 6.72 5.45
N GLN A 51 13.29 7.17 4.32
CA GLN A 51 12.61 8.47 4.19
C GLN A 51 11.29 8.47 4.93
N LEU A 52 10.53 7.38 4.86
CA LEU A 52 9.29 7.20 5.61
C LEU A 52 9.55 7.36 7.12
N LEU A 53 10.57 6.68 7.66
CA LEU A 53 10.91 6.80 9.08
C LEU A 53 11.31 8.24 9.42
N ALA A 54 12.11 8.92 8.59
CA ALA A 54 12.49 10.32 8.82
C ALA A 54 11.28 11.26 8.85
N VAL A 55 10.28 11.02 7.99
CA VAL A 55 9.04 11.79 8.00
C VAL A 55 8.25 11.54 9.29
N VAL A 56 8.14 10.28 9.74
CA VAL A 56 7.47 9.94 11.01
C VAL A 56 8.21 10.59 12.20
N GLU A 57 9.55 10.48 12.26
CA GLU A 57 10.38 11.14 13.29
C GLU A 57 10.12 12.64 13.35
N LYS A 58 10.06 13.30 12.19
CA LYS A 58 9.77 14.73 12.08
C LYS A 58 8.36 15.06 12.58
N GLN A 59 7.35 14.25 12.23
CA GLN A 59 5.98 14.43 12.68
C GLN A 59 5.89 14.28 14.21
N VAL A 60 6.52 13.27 14.77
CA VAL A 60 6.55 13.06 16.23
C VAL A 60 7.25 14.21 16.94
N ALA A 61 8.41 14.65 16.47
CA ALA A 61 9.17 15.74 17.08
C ALA A 61 8.47 17.11 16.98
N GLY A 62 7.71 17.34 15.91
CA GLY A 62 7.00 18.60 15.65
C GLY A 62 5.59 18.67 16.25
N ALA A 63 5.10 17.59 16.84
CA ALA A 63 3.73 17.53 17.33
C ALA A 63 3.53 18.33 18.63
N GLY A 64 2.45 19.10 18.67
CA GLY A 64 1.98 19.77 19.90
C GLY A 64 1.06 18.90 20.77
N ALA A 65 0.83 17.61 20.40
CA ALA A 65 -0.09 16.70 21.05
C ALA A 65 0.51 15.29 21.19
N PRO A 66 0.04 14.49 22.15
CA PRO A 66 0.37 13.07 22.24
C PRO A 66 0.00 12.32 20.97
N GLN A 67 0.75 11.26 20.64
CA GLN A 67 0.61 10.54 19.38
C GLN A 67 0.49 9.04 19.55
N VAL A 68 -0.13 8.39 18.55
CA VAL A 68 -0.13 6.96 18.32
C VAL A 68 0.22 6.67 16.87
N ILE A 69 0.98 5.61 16.63
CA ILE A 69 1.28 5.14 15.28
C ILE A 69 0.42 3.91 15.02
N LEU A 70 -0.35 3.95 13.94
CA LEU A 70 -1.25 2.89 13.51
C LEU A 70 -0.73 2.32 12.18
N ILE A 71 -0.50 1.02 12.14
CA ILE A 71 -0.08 0.30 10.92
C ILE A 71 -1.19 -0.68 10.55
N ASN A 72 -1.79 -0.48 9.39
CA ASN A 72 -2.92 -1.31 8.95
C ASN A 72 -2.48 -2.45 8.03
N GLY A 73 -1.53 -3.26 8.49
CA GLY A 73 -1.09 -4.51 7.86
C GLY A 73 -0.14 -4.33 6.68
N ASP A 74 0.31 -5.48 6.18
CA ASP A 74 1.19 -5.66 5.02
C ASP A 74 2.52 -4.89 5.17
N ILE A 75 3.23 -5.20 6.26
CA ILE A 75 4.57 -4.67 6.52
C ILE A 75 5.59 -5.33 5.57
N PHE A 76 5.49 -6.65 5.40
CA PHE A 76 6.45 -7.44 4.64
C PHE A 76 6.06 -7.62 3.16
N GLU A 77 7.02 -8.11 2.37
CA GLU A 77 6.84 -8.47 0.96
C GLU A 77 7.73 -9.67 0.60
N LEU A 78 7.12 -10.84 0.37
CA LEU A 78 7.84 -12.05 -0.05
C LEU A 78 8.61 -11.85 -1.36
N GLY A 79 8.08 -11.02 -2.27
CA GLY A 79 8.71 -10.68 -3.54
C GLY A 79 10.01 -9.87 -3.39
N ASN A 80 10.24 -9.24 -2.23
CA ASN A 80 11.51 -8.60 -1.91
C ASN A 80 12.54 -9.65 -1.46
N VAL A 81 13.44 -10.02 -2.36
CA VAL A 81 14.47 -11.05 -2.10
C VAL A 81 15.39 -10.73 -0.93
N VAL A 82 15.58 -9.44 -0.62
CA VAL A 82 16.39 -8.99 0.51
C VAL A 82 15.62 -9.17 1.81
N ALA A 83 14.33 -8.84 1.84
CA ALA A 83 13.46 -9.10 3.00
C ALA A 83 13.45 -10.59 3.33
N SER A 84 13.20 -11.45 2.33
CA SER A 84 13.18 -12.90 2.51
C SER A 84 14.51 -13.46 3.01
N ARG A 85 15.67 -13.03 2.45
CA ARG A 85 16.99 -13.56 2.81
C ARG A 85 17.50 -13.04 4.15
N SER A 86 17.11 -11.82 4.54
CA SER A 86 17.49 -11.23 5.83
C SER A 86 16.53 -11.54 6.97
N GLY A 87 15.37 -12.17 6.69
CA GLY A 87 14.30 -12.36 7.66
C GLY A 87 13.69 -11.02 8.10
N GLY A 88 13.61 -10.03 7.19
CA GLY A 88 13.04 -8.71 7.44
C GLY A 88 13.92 -7.83 8.34
N GLU A 89 15.24 -7.93 8.26
CA GLU A 89 16.15 -7.18 9.14
C GLU A 89 15.86 -5.68 9.15
N ILE A 90 15.59 -5.09 7.98
CA ILE A 90 15.25 -3.66 7.84
C ILE A 90 13.85 -3.37 8.38
N ASP A 91 12.87 -4.23 8.09
CA ASP A 91 11.47 -4.06 8.52
C ASP A 91 11.36 -4.11 10.04
N TRP A 92 12.06 -5.04 10.68
CA TRP A 92 12.09 -5.15 12.14
C TRP A 92 12.83 -3.98 12.80
N ALA A 93 13.90 -3.46 12.18
CA ALA A 93 14.58 -2.27 12.65
C ALA A 93 13.68 -1.03 12.53
N PHE A 94 12.94 -0.91 11.43
CA PHE A 94 11.92 0.12 11.23
C PHE A 94 10.85 0.06 12.30
N LEU A 95 10.23 -1.10 12.52
CA LEU A 95 9.18 -1.28 13.53
C LEU A 95 9.69 -0.98 14.95
N GLY A 96 10.91 -1.43 15.28
CA GLY A 96 11.56 -1.12 16.56
C GLY A 96 11.90 0.35 16.74
N ALA A 97 12.19 1.07 15.64
CA ALA A 97 12.40 2.52 15.69
C ALA A 97 11.07 3.25 15.94
N LEU A 98 10.00 2.88 15.27
CA LEU A 98 8.65 3.43 15.51
C LEU A 98 8.20 3.25 16.95
N ALA A 99 8.41 2.06 17.53
CA ALA A 99 8.04 1.75 18.91
C ALA A 99 8.78 2.61 19.96
N LYS A 100 9.92 3.20 19.60
CA LYS A 100 10.65 4.15 20.47
C LYS A 100 10.12 5.58 20.35
N LEU A 101 9.38 5.91 19.30
CA LEU A 101 8.86 7.26 19.06
C LEU A 101 7.51 7.50 19.75
N ALA A 102 6.59 6.52 19.64
CA ALA A 102 5.24 6.60 20.19
C ALA A 102 4.66 5.19 20.36
N PRO A 103 3.54 5.00 21.08
CA PRO A 103 2.81 3.72 21.09
C PRO A 103 2.45 3.29 19.65
N VAL A 104 2.75 2.04 19.30
CA VAL A 104 2.48 1.46 17.99
C VAL A 104 1.40 0.38 18.10
N VAL A 105 0.42 0.44 17.23
CA VAL A 105 -0.62 -0.59 17.05
C VAL A 105 -0.58 -1.09 15.62
N VAL A 106 -0.51 -2.40 15.43
CA VAL A 106 -0.49 -3.07 14.13
C VAL A 106 -1.73 -3.94 13.99
N ASN A 107 -2.49 -3.78 12.91
CA ASN A 107 -3.43 -4.78 12.42
C ASN A 107 -2.67 -5.78 11.54
N ILE A 108 -2.99 -7.06 11.61
CA ILE A 108 -2.41 -8.08 10.73
C ILE A 108 -3.09 -8.01 9.35
N GLY A 109 -2.29 -7.88 8.30
CA GLY A 109 -2.69 -8.06 6.90
C GLY A 109 -2.36 -9.47 6.38
N ASN A 110 -2.35 -9.65 5.06
CA ASN A 110 -2.05 -10.95 4.46
C ASN A 110 -0.55 -11.20 4.24
N HIS A 111 0.29 -10.19 4.34
CA HIS A 111 1.74 -10.31 4.14
C HIS A 111 2.55 -10.45 5.45
N GLU A 112 1.96 -10.34 6.63
CA GLU A 112 2.69 -10.55 7.88
C GLU A 112 3.34 -11.94 8.01
N PRO A 113 2.78 -13.04 7.46
CA PRO A 113 3.45 -14.34 7.50
C PRO A 113 4.45 -14.58 6.37
N ASP A 114 4.73 -13.62 5.51
CA ASP A 114 5.55 -13.79 4.30
C ASP A 114 6.97 -14.30 4.56
N LEU A 115 7.59 -13.96 5.69
CA LEU A 115 9.01 -14.20 5.91
C LEU A 115 9.31 -15.52 6.61
N ASP A 116 8.39 -16.02 7.45
CA ASP A 116 8.59 -17.27 8.21
C ASP A 116 7.41 -18.24 8.17
N ASN A 117 6.36 -17.88 7.45
CA ASN A 117 5.15 -18.68 7.25
C ASN A 117 4.37 -19.02 8.54
N ASP A 118 4.54 -18.27 9.62
CA ASP A 118 3.74 -18.41 10.83
C ASP A 118 3.41 -17.06 11.48
N LEU A 119 2.13 -16.70 11.53
CA LEU A 119 1.66 -15.49 12.20
C LEU A 119 1.98 -15.42 13.69
N ALA A 120 2.12 -16.57 14.36
CA ALA A 120 2.48 -16.60 15.79
C ALA A 120 3.86 -15.98 16.01
N HIS A 121 4.83 -16.25 15.13
CA HIS A 121 6.17 -15.67 15.22
C HIS A 121 6.16 -14.15 14.98
N PHE A 122 5.36 -13.69 14.02
CA PHE A 122 5.17 -12.24 13.81
C PHE A 122 4.65 -11.58 15.08
N VAL A 123 3.57 -12.12 15.65
CA VAL A 123 2.91 -11.58 16.87
C VAL A 123 3.87 -11.56 18.05
N GLU A 124 4.61 -12.65 18.28
CA GLU A 124 5.60 -12.76 19.37
C GLU A 124 6.70 -11.70 19.21
N ARG A 125 7.28 -11.61 18.03
CA ARG A 125 8.39 -10.68 17.75
C ARG A 125 7.96 -9.21 17.82
N ALA A 126 6.80 -8.87 17.27
CA ALA A 126 6.25 -7.52 17.35
C ALA A 126 5.96 -7.11 18.80
N ARG A 127 5.36 -8.00 19.60
CA ARG A 127 5.15 -7.78 21.03
C ARG A 127 6.47 -7.63 21.79
N GLY A 128 7.50 -8.37 21.44
CA GLY A 128 8.86 -8.23 21.97
C GLY A 128 9.48 -6.84 21.74
N LEU A 129 9.04 -6.13 20.70
CA LEU A 129 9.42 -4.74 20.43
C LEU A 129 8.52 -3.71 21.15
N GLY A 130 7.53 -4.13 21.93
CA GLY A 130 6.57 -3.24 22.59
C GLY A 130 5.39 -2.83 21.71
N VAL A 131 5.19 -3.47 20.57
CA VAL A 131 4.09 -3.19 19.64
C VAL A 131 2.82 -3.91 20.09
N THR A 132 1.69 -3.22 20.09
CA THR A 132 0.37 -3.84 20.23
C THR A 132 -0.04 -4.44 18.89
N VAL A 133 -0.34 -5.73 18.85
CA VAL A 133 -0.86 -6.41 17.67
C VAL A 133 -2.34 -6.71 17.85
N LEU A 134 -3.14 -6.40 16.84
CA LEU A 134 -4.57 -6.68 16.76
C LEU A 134 -4.86 -7.58 15.56
N SER A 135 -5.84 -8.48 15.69
CA SER A 135 -6.28 -9.35 14.59
C SER A 135 -7.57 -10.07 14.92
N ASN A 136 -8.40 -10.35 13.91
CA ASN A 136 -9.54 -11.28 14.01
C ASN A 136 -9.21 -12.69 13.51
N ILE A 137 -7.98 -12.95 13.07
CA ILE A 137 -7.54 -14.25 12.53
C ILE A 137 -7.37 -15.25 13.66
N ILE A 138 -7.94 -16.45 13.48
CA ILE A 138 -7.90 -17.55 14.43
C ILE A 138 -6.82 -18.56 14.01
N ASP A 139 -6.00 -18.98 14.96
CA ASP A 139 -5.07 -20.09 14.80
C ASP A 139 -5.83 -21.42 14.93
N LYS A 140 -6.02 -22.13 13.82
CA LYS A 140 -6.71 -23.42 13.79
C LYS A 140 -6.05 -24.50 14.63
N ARG A 141 -4.75 -24.37 14.91
CA ARG A 141 -4.00 -25.37 15.70
C ARG A 141 -4.47 -25.44 17.15
N ASN A 142 -5.00 -24.33 17.66
CA ASN A 142 -5.42 -24.23 19.06
C ASN A 142 -6.82 -23.60 19.25
N GLY A 143 -7.47 -23.14 18.17
CA GLY A 143 -8.80 -22.51 18.18
C GLY A 143 -8.85 -21.12 18.81
N LYS A 144 -7.70 -20.45 19.02
CA LYS A 144 -7.62 -19.12 19.63
C LYS A 144 -7.21 -18.08 18.59
N PRO A 145 -7.62 -16.80 18.74
CA PRO A 145 -7.11 -15.75 17.87
C PRO A 145 -5.60 -15.55 18.07
N TYR A 146 -4.88 -15.20 17.01
CA TYR A 146 -3.45 -14.85 17.08
C TYR A 146 -3.20 -13.61 17.94
N ALA A 147 -4.15 -12.68 17.95
CA ALA A 147 -4.17 -11.50 18.80
C ALA A 147 -5.61 -11.08 19.08
N ASP A 148 -5.84 -10.19 20.06
CA ASP A 148 -7.16 -9.61 20.29
C ASP A 148 -7.59 -8.76 19.10
N ALA A 149 -8.86 -8.83 18.73
CA ALA A 149 -9.40 -8.04 17.62
C ALA A 149 -9.77 -6.60 18.01
N GLY A 150 -9.72 -6.27 19.28
CA GLY A 150 -10.01 -4.93 19.82
C GLY A 150 -9.17 -4.58 21.03
N LYS A 151 -8.94 -3.28 21.21
CA LYS A 151 -8.23 -2.75 22.39
C LYS A 151 -8.72 -1.35 22.73
N GLN A 152 -8.77 -1.06 24.02
CA GLN A 152 -8.94 0.32 24.51
C GLN A 152 -7.60 0.83 25.04
N ILE A 153 -7.24 2.04 24.63
CA ILE A 153 -6.08 2.78 25.12
C ILE A 153 -6.51 4.21 25.50
N GLU A 154 -5.67 4.92 26.24
CA GLU A 154 -5.92 6.32 26.58
C GLU A 154 -4.73 7.17 26.13
N ILE A 155 -4.99 8.21 25.33
CA ILE A 155 -3.97 9.12 24.80
C ILE A 155 -4.56 10.54 24.80
N GLY A 156 -3.79 11.50 25.33
CA GLY A 156 -4.21 12.91 25.34
C GLY A 156 -5.53 13.16 26.07
N GLY A 157 -5.80 12.38 27.13
CA GLY A 157 -7.04 12.47 27.89
C GLY A 157 -8.28 11.93 27.18
N LEU A 158 -8.12 11.31 26.01
CA LEU A 158 -9.21 10.66 25.26
C LEU A 158 -9.07 9.12 25.33
N LYS A 159 -10.18 8.45 25.57
CA LYS A 159 -10.29 7.00 25.40
C LYS A 159 -10.37 6.71 23.91
N ILE A 160 -9.55 5.77 23.43
CA ILE A 160 -9.51 5.34 22.05
C ILE A 160 -9.90 3.86 22.02
N LYS A 161 -10.93 3.53 21.26
CA LYS A 161 -11.37 2.16 21.01
C LYS A 161 -10.90 1.76 19.64
N LEU A 162 -10.07 0.73 19.61
CA LEU A 162 -9.50 0.15 18.41
C LEU A 162 -10.19 -1.17 18.10
N ALA A 163 -10.56 -1.37 16.86
CA ALA A 163 -11.00 -2.67 16.33
C ALA A 163 -10.23 -2.96 15.04
N ALA A 164 -9.90 -4.25 14.80
CA ALA A 164 -9.07 -4.63 13.69
C ALA A 164 -9.53 -5.97 13.09
N PHE A 165 -9.49 -6.07 11.77
CA PHE A 165 -9.78 -7.30 11.03
C PHE A 165 -9.07 -7.35 9.68
N ALA A 166 -8.93 -8.57 9.16
CA ALA A 166 -8.18 -8.89 7.95
C ALA A 166 -9.10 -9.37 6.81
N THR A 167 -8.54 -9.47 5.60
CA THR A 167 -9.19 -10.06 4.43
C THR A 167 -9.35 -11.57 4.58
N ASP A 168 -10.49 -12.11 4.17
CA ASP A 168 -10.74 -13.56 4.07
C ASP A 168 -10.31 -14.15 2.71
N ALA A 169 -9.71 -13.35 1.84
CA ALA A 169 -9.16 -13.79 0.58
C ALA A 169 -7.93 -14.69 0.79
N ILE A 170 -8.15 -15.91 1.25
CA ILE A 170 -7.10 -16.87 1.67
C ILE A 170 -6.04 -17.10 0.57
N GLY A 171 -6.38 -16.88 -0.70
CA GLY A 171 -5.46 -16.98 -1.83
C GLY A 171 -4.33 -15.94 -1.82
N THR A 172 -4.48 -14.84 -1.10
CA THR A 172 -3.48 -13.76 -1.00
C THR A 172 -2.43 -14.01 0.08
N TYR A 173 -2.70 -14.92 1.01
CA TYR A 173 -1.74 -15.34 2.03
C TYR A 173 -0.72 -16.35 1.47
N PRO A 174 0.49 -16.46 2.05
CA PRO A 174 1.46 -17.49 1.69
C PRO A 174 0.86 -18.90 1.79
N LYS A 175 1.08 -19.72 0.77
CA LYS A 175 0.47 -21.05 0.69
C LYS A 175 0.71 -21.92 1.95
N PRO A 176 1.91 -21.94 2.59
CA PRO A 176 2.14 -22.75 3.79
C PRO A 176 1.31 -22.35 5.00
N THR A 177 0.85 -21.09 5.08
CA THR A 177 0.12 -20.58 6.25
C THR A 177 -1.39 -20.86 6.20
N ARG A 178 -1.95 -21.08 5.01
CA ARG A 178 -3.40 -21.10 4.77
C ARG A 178 -4.15 -22.16 5.58
N GLU A 179 -3.53 -23.30 5.81
CA GLU A 179 -4.14 -24.38 6.59
C GLU A 179 -4.17 -24.10 8.10
N MET A 180 -3.31 -23.20 8.57
CA MET A 180 -3.21 -22.82 9.98
C MET A 180 -4.18 -21.70 10.38
N MET A 181 -4.83 -21.04 9.42
CA MET A 181 -5.65 -19.85 9.69
C MET A 181 -7.12 -20.10 9.40
N ASP A 182 -7.97 -19.57 10.28
CA ASP A 182 -9.39 -19.36 10.01
C ASP A 182 -9.68 -17.86 10.08
N ILE A 183 -10.19 -17.30 8.99
CA ILE A 183 -10.41 -15.88 8.86
C ILE A 183 -11.89 -15.64 8.63
N PRO A 184 -12.60 -15.07 9.62
CA PRO A 184 -14.02 -14.76 9.47
C PRO A 184 -14.25 -13.77 8.33
N LYS A 185 -15.36 -13.93 7.62
CA LYS A 185 -15.77 -12.98 6.57
C LYS A 185 -15.91 -11.58 7.14
N PRO A 186 -15.24 -10.57 6.57
CA PRO A 186 -15.12 -9.23 7.16
C PRO A 186 -16.45 -8.58 7.51
N VAL A 187 -17.43 -8.60 6.59
CA VAL A 187 -18.75 -7.95 6.80
C VAL A 187 -19.54 -8.64 7.91
N GLU A 188 -19.54 -9.99 7.93
CA GLU A 188 -20.26 -10.76 8.95
C GLU A 188 -19.60 -10.57 10.32
N TRP A 189 -18.26 -10.62 10.37
CA TRP A 189 -17.52 -10.39 11.59
C TRP A 189 -17.75 -8.97 12.14
N ALA A 190 -17.68 -7.95 11.27
CA ALA A 190 -17.89 -6.57 11.66
C ALA A 190 -19.29 -6.34 12.26
N LYS A 191 -20.35 -6.88 11.62
CA LYS A 191 -21.72 -6.81 12.14
C LYS A 191 -21.88 -7.44 13.52
N ALA A 192 -21.18 -8.55 13.76
CA ALA A 192 -21.29 -9.27 15.02
C ALA A 192 -20.46 -8.62 16.15
N ASN A 193 -19.32 -8.01 15.86
CA ASN A 193 -18.32 -7.63 16.87
C ASN A 193 -18.17 -6.11 17.05
N LEU A 194 -18.23 -5.29 15.99
CA LEU A 194 -17.99 -3.85 16.10
C LEU A 194 -18.96 -3.14 17.06
N PRO A 195 -20.26 -3.48 17.15
CA PRO A 195 -21.16 -2.83 18.11
C PRO A 195 -20.68 -2.95 19.56
N ALA A 196 -20.12 -4.09 19.96
CA ALA A 196 -19.58 -4.27 21.31
C ALA A 196 -18.21 -3.61 21.50
N LEU A 197 -17.31 -3.74 20.51
CA LEU A 197 -15.94 -3.20 20.56
C LEU A 197 -15.92 -1.67 20.57
N LEU A 198 -16.88 -1.04 19.90
CA LEU A 198 -16.98 0.43 19.75
C LEU A 198 -18.02 1.07 20.68
N SER A 199 -18.61 0.29 21.59
CA SER A 199 -19.67 0.78 22.51
C SER A 199 -19.14 1.79 23.55
N GLY A 200 -20.02 2.71 23.98
CA GLY A 200 -19.73 3.72 25.01
C GLY A 200 -18.87 4.89 24.51
N ASP A 201 -18.44 5.75 25.44
CA ASP A 201 -17.72 6.99 25.12
C ASP A 201 -16.29 6.74 24.64
N GLY A 202 -15.80 7.58 23.73
CA GLY A 202 -14.42 7.56 23.24
C GLY A 202 -14.33 7.82 21.74
N VAL A 203 -13.09 7.88 21.25
CA VAL A 203 -12.78 7.92 19.83
C VAL A 203 -12.78 6.50 19.28
N ASN A 204 -13.51 6.26 18.20
CA ASN A 204 -13.56 4.97 17.54
C ASN A 204 -12.60 4.96 16.33
N ILE A 205 -11.72 3.96 16.27
CA ILE A 205 -10.81 3.74 15.14
C ILE A 205 -10.91 2.27 14.73
N VAL A 206 -11.17 2.02 13.46
CA VAL A 206 -11.25 0.70 12.85
C VAL A 206 -10.11 0.55 11.85
N LEU A 207 -9.29 -0.49 12.03
CA LEU A 207 -8.25 -0.88 11.08
C LEU A 207 -8.79 -2.06 10.27
N SER A 208 -9.14 -1.81 9.03
CA SER A 208 -9.62 -2.83 8.10
C SER A 208 -8.56 -3.16 7.07
N HIS A 209 -8.08 -4.40 7.09
CA HIS A 209 -7.25 -4.91 6.00
C HIS A 209 -8.05 -5.87 5.10
N ALA A 210 -9.31 -5.48 4.80
CA ALA A 210 -10.25 -6.32 4.06
C ALA A 210 -10.49 -5.87 2.60
N GLY A 211 -10.10 -4.63 2.27
CA GLY A 211 -10.31 -4.03 0.98
C GLY A 211 -11.60 -3.20 0.89
N VAL A 212 -11.67 -2.32 -0.10
CA VAL A 212 -12.72 -1.30 -0.24
C VAL A 212 -14.12 -1.88 -0.44
N VAL A 213 -14.23 -3.08 -1.03
CA VAL A 213 -15.54 -3.69 -1.32
C VAL A 213 -16.26 -4.10 -0.03
N PRO A 214 -15.69 -4.94 0.86
CA PRO A 214 -16.30 -5.21 2.15
C PRO A 214 -16.36 -3.97 3.05
N ASP A 215 -15.39 -3.07 2.99
CA ASP A 215 -15.37 -1.84 3.78
C ASP A 215 -16.58 -0.95 3.49
N ARG A 216 -16.97 -0.84 2.23
CA ARG A 216 -18.15 -0.10 1.81
C ARG A 216 -19.45 -0.62 2.44
N ASP A 217 -19.54 -1.94 2.66
CA ASP A 217 -20.69 -2.58 3.30
C ASP A 217 -20.63 -2.46 4.84
N ILE A 218 -19.44 -2.21 5.39
CA ILE A 218 -19.21 -2.01 6.84
C ILE A 218 -19.43 -0.55 7.25
N LEU A 219 -19.06 0.42 6.41
CA LEU A 219 -19.17 1.85 6.73
C LEU A 219 -20.54 2.27 7.31
N PRO A 220 -21.69 1.81 6.74
CA PRO A 220 -23.01 2.22 7.25
C PRO A 220 -23.35 1.75 8.67
N ILE A 221 -22.64 0.75 9.20
CA ILE A 221 -22.89 0.21 10.54
C ILE A 221 -21.99 0.81 11.62
N LEU A 222 -21.02 1.66 11.24
CA LEU A 222 -20.13 2.31 12.19
C LEU A 222 -20.81 3.42 12.95
N PRO A 223 -20.51 3.61 14.26
CA PRO A 223 -20.89 4.80 14.97
C PRO A 223 -20.38 6.06 14.26
N ASP A 224 -21.19 7.12 14.22
CA ASP A 224 -20.74 8.39 13.64
C ASP A 224 -19.51 8.95 14.40
N GLY A 225 -18.60 9.61 13.68
CA GLY A 225 -17.32 10.05 14.22
C GLY A 225 -16.24 8.96 14.29
N THR A 226 -16.46 7.80 13.67
CA THR A 226 -15.44 6.76 13.55
C THR A 226 -14.42 7.11 12.46
N LEU A 227 -13.13 6.88 12.73
CA LEU A 227 -12.12 6.80 11.68
C LEU A 227 -11.96 5.34 11.26
N MET A 228 -12.27 5.02 10.02
CA MET A 228 -11.98 3.73 9.42
C MET A 228 -10.77 3.84 8.49
N ILE A 229 -9.78 2.98 8.70
CA ILE A 229 -8.55 2.90 7.93
C ILE A 229 -8.62 1.63 7.10
N GLY A 230 -8.70 1.77 5.78
CA GLY A 230 -8.69 0.65 4.84
C GLY A 230 -7.27 0.34 4.35
N GLY A 231 -7.05 -0.91 3.94
CA GLY A 231 -5.81 -1.43 3.37
C GLY A 231 -6.09 -2.52 2.33
N HIS A 232 -5.08 -3.33 1.98
CA HIS A 232 -5.14 -4.47 1.07
C HIS A 232 -5.22 -4.12 -0.42
N ASP A 233 -6.08 -3.18 -0.81
CA ASP A 233 -6.33 -2.80 -2.21
C ASP A 233 -5.33 -1.76 -2.74
N HIS A 234 -4.34 -1.33 -1.94
CA HIS A 234 -3.34 -0.33 -2.34
C HIS A 234 -3.93 1.01 -2.84
N LEU A 235 -5.16 1.33 -2.46
CA LEU A 235 -5.84 2.53 -2.93
C LEU A 235 -5.36 3.78 -2.19
N THR A 236 -5.56 4.92 -2.83
CA THR A 236 -5.48 6.24 -2.18
C THR A 236 -6.87 6.85 -2.26
N LEU A 237 -7.49 7.08 -1.12
CA LEU A 237 -8.80 7.73 -1.05
C LEU A 237 -9.07 8.33 0.32
N THR A 238 -9.98 9.29 0.33
CA THR A 238 -10.64 9.81 1.54
C THR A 238 -12.12 9.93 1.25
N HIS A 239 -12.94 9.38 2.12
CA HIS A 239 -14.40 9.46 2.02
C HIS A 239 -14.98 9.93 3.34
N SER A 240 -16.06 10.71 3.29
CA SER A 240 -16.78 11.25 4.44
C SER A 240 -18.21 10.82 4.44
N GLN A 241 -18.69 10.33 5.60
CA GLN A 241 -20.09 10.02 5.87
C GLN A 241 -20.44 10.61 7.24
N GLY A 242 -21.13 11.75 7.27
CA GLY A 242 -21.30 12.50 8.51
C GLY A 242 -19.97 12.91 9.14
N GLU A 243 -19.80 12.63 10.40
CA GLU A 243 -18.51 12.81 11.11
C GLU A 243 -17.53 11.64 10.89
N THR A 244 -17.98 10.51 10.32
CA THR A 244 -17.12 9.36 10.00
C THR A 244 -16.20 9.67 8.84
N ARG A 245 -14.95 9.23 8.96
CA ARG A 245 -13.94 9.30 7.89
C ARG A 245 -13.48 7.89 7.53
N TYR A 246 -13.40 7.62 6.23
CA TYR A 246 -12.82 6.41 5.68
C TYR A 246 -11.64 6.78 4.78
N ILE A 247 -10.47 6.17 5.03
CA ILE A 247 -9.23 6.52 4.33
C ILE A 247 -8.47 5.28 3.89
N HIS A 248 -7.77 5.40 2.75
CA HIS A 248 -6.66 4.54 2.37
C HIS A 248 -5.43 5.39 2.13
N THR A 249 -4.27 4.99 2.67
CA THR A 249 -3.03 5.77 2.58
C THR A 249 -2.26 5.56 1.28
N GLY A 250 -2.66 4.62 0.44
CA GLY A 250 -1.85 4.08 -0.63
C GLY A 250 -1.00 2.91 -0.13
N SER A 251 0.04 2.55 -0.88
CA SER A 251 0.91 1.42 -0.56
C SER A 251 2.38 1.75 -0.81
N TRP A 252 3.24 0.76 -0.58
CA TRP A 252 4.67 0.80 -0.92
C TRP A 252 5.40 1.96 -0.24
N SER A 253 5.06 2.21 1.03
CA SER A 253 5.65 3.31 1.82
C SER A 253 5.58 4.68 1.14
N SER A 254 4.57 4.90 0.29
CA SER A 254 4.48 6.10 -0.55
C SER A 254 4.00 7.34 0.19
N ALA A 255 3.25 7.18 1.26
CA ALA A 255 2.72 8.28 2.07
C ALA A 255 2.37 7.84 3.49
N ILE A 256 2.16 8.82 4.36
CA ILE A 256 1.47 8.66 5.64
C ILE A 256 0.22 9.53 5.66
N MET A 257 -0.74 9.16 6.53
CA MET A 257 -1.85 10.04 6.89
C MET A 257 -1.72 10.45 8.36
N VAL A 258 -1.88 11.72 8.65
CA VAL A 258 -1.98 12.23 10.03
C VAL A 258 -3.43 12.59 10.30
N ALA A 259 -4.03 11.96 11.31
CA ALA A 259 -5.38 12.25 11.77
C ALA A 259 -5.33 12.93 13.14
N SER A 260 -5.81 14.17 13.24
CA SER A 260 -5.81 14.98 14.47
C SER A 260 -7.20 14.96 15.10
N PHE A 261 -7.30 14.39 16.30
CA PHE A 261 -8.54 14.27 17.08
C PHE A 261 -8.58 15.30 18.19
N LYS A 262 -9.66 16.08 18.25
CA LYS A 262 -9.91 17.10 19.30
C LYS A 262 -10.96 16.64 20.30
N ALA A 263 -11.89 15.78 19.90
CA ALA A 263 -12.98 15.28 20.73
C ALA A 263 -13.49 13.93 20.22
N ALA A 264 -14.08 13.13 21.10
CA ALA A 264 -14.82 11.94 20.73
C ALA A 264 -16.08 12.28 19.92
N GLY A 265 -16.47 11.41 19.00
CA GLY A 265 -17.67 11.58 18.15
C GLY A 265 -17.55 12.71 17.11
N LYS A 266 -16.36 13.26 16.90
CA LYS A 266 -16.06 14.28 15.89
C LYS A 266 -15.05 13.76 14.87
N ALA A 267 -15.25 14.16 13.61
CA ALA A 267 -14.33 13.87 12.55
C ALA A 267 -12.91 14.37 12.88
N PRO A 268 -11.86 13.54 12.67
CA PRO A 268 -10.50 14.05 12.73
C PRO A 268 -10.20 14.98 11.55
N GLU A 269 -9.31 15.93 11.77
CA GLU A 269 -8.65 16.64 10.67
C GLU A 269 -7.60 15.72 10.06
N LEU A 270 -7.62 15.61 8.73
CA LEU A 270 -6.75 14.68 7.99
C LEU A 270 -5.71 15.45 7.17
N ALA A 271 -4.47 15.00 7.23
CA ALA A 271 -3.39 15.52 6.40
C ALA A 271 -2.57 14.36 5.83
N ARG A 272 -2.47 14.29 4.50
CA ARG A 272 -1.65 13.31 3.79
C ARG A 272 -0.27 13.89 3.52
N ILE A 273 0.78 13.11 3.75
CA ILE A 273 2.17 13.49 3.52
C ILE A 273 2.79 12.45 2.60
N GLU A 274 3.17 12.86 1.41
CA GLU A 274 3.88 12.03 0.44
C GLU A 274 5.33 11.80 0.88
N ILE A 275 5.87 10.63 0.59
CA ILE A 275 7.26 10.27 0.88
C ILE A 275 8.11 10.50 -0.36
N ASP A 276 8.94 11.52 -0.31
CA ASP A 276 9.92 11.80 -1.36
C ASP A 276 11.09 10.80 -1.26
N ARG A 277 11.26 9.98 -2.30
CA ARG A 277 12.36 9.01 -2.40
C ARG A 277 13.76 9.64 -2.38
N THR A 278 13.86 10.92 -2.73
CA THR A 278 15.12 11.68 -2.76
C THR A 278 15.36 12.46 -1.46
N GLY A 279 14.39 12.44 -0.56
CA GLY A 279 14.46 13.12 0.71
C GLY A 279 15.48 12.49 1.68
N PRO A 280 15.70 13.13 2.83
CA PRO A 280 16.61 12.61 3.84
C PRO A 280 16.10 11.28 4.44
N SER A 281 17.00 10.32 4.60
CA SER A 281 16.74 9.07 5.32
C SER A 281 16.96 9.25 6.82
N SER A 282 16.18 8.53 7.64
CA SER A 282 16.39 8.42 9.08
C SER A 282 17.80 7.92 9.40
N ALA A 283 18.41 8.49 10.45
CA ALA A 283 19.72 8.05 10.94
C ALA A 283 19.74 6.57 11.32
N VAL A 284 18.61 5.99 11.73
CA VAL A 284 18.49 4.56 12.11
C VAL A 284 18.65 3.66 10.91
N LEU A 285 18.11 4.03 9.75
CA LEU A 285 18.07 3.16 8.56
C LEU A 285 19.06 3.56 7.47
N LYS A 286 19.61 4.76 7.53
CA LYS A 286 20.48 5.34 6.49
C LYS A 286 21.69 4.44 6.15
N ASP A 287 22.32 3.84 7.16
CA ASP A 287 23.50 2.96 6.98
C ASP A 287 23.08 1.49 6.97
N LEU A 288 21.99 1.12 7.65
CA LEU A 288 21.49 -0.24 7.72
C LEU A 288 21.00 -0.73 6.34
N ILE A 289 20.16 0.07 5.66
CA ILE A 289 19.60 -0.33 4.35
C ILE A 289 20.70 -0.66 3.36
N PRO A 290 21.69 0.21 3.07
CA PRO A 290 22.78 -0.12 2.15
C PRO A 290 23.60 -1.34 2.58
N ALA A 291 23.85 -1.52 3.88
CA ALA A 291 24.60 -2.65 4.39
C ALA A 291 23.86 -3.98 4.18
N VAL A 292 22.57 -4.03 4.48
CA VAL A 292 21.72 -5.23 4.28
C VAL A 292 21.56 -5.53 2.79
N LEU A 293 21.32 -4.52 1.96
CA LEU A 293 21.28 -4.67 0.50
C LEU A 293 22.63 -5.20 -0.03
N ALA A 294 23.76 -4.66 0.45
CA ALA A 294 25.09 -5.11 0.05
C ALA A 294 25.33 -6.58 0.40
N LYS A 295 24.85 -7.04 1.54
CA LYS A 295 25.01 -8.40 2.03
C LYS A 295 24.11 -9.42 1.30
N HIS A 296 22.88 -9.04 0.94
CA HIS A 296 21.85 -9.99 0.50
C HIS A 296 21.49 -9.94 -0.98
N LEU A 297 21.82 -8.84 -1.70
CA LEU A 297 21.65 -8.80 -3.16
C LEU A 297 22.79 -9.56 -3.85
N LYS A 298 22.43 -10.36 -4.83
CA LYS A 298 23.36 -11.01 -5.75
C LYS A 298 23.68 -10.07 -6.93
N ASP A 299 24.75 -10.37 -7.66
CA ASP A 299 25.18 -9.56 -8.81
C ASP A 299 24.12 -9.49 -9.90
N GLU A 300 23.39 -10.58 -10.14
CA GLU A 300 22.28 -10.62 -11.10
C GLU A 300 21.12 -9.69 -10.75
N GLU A 301 20.90 -9.42 -9.44
CA GLU A 301 19.85 -8.53 -8.95
C GLU A 301 20.30 -7.06 -8.97
N ARG A 302 21.61 -6.82 -8.91
CA ARG A 302 22.22 -5.49 -9.07
C ARG A 302 22.36 -5.09 -10.53
N ALA A 303 22.33 -6.06 -11.45
CA ALA A 303 22.49 -5.81 -12.88
C ALA A 303 21.43 -4.82 -13.39
N VAL A 304 21.89 -3.83 -14.15
CA VAL A 304 21.00 -2.88 -14.83
C VAL A 304 20.25 -3.62 -15.93
N VAL A 305 18.93 -3.58 -15.88
CA VAL A 305 18.02 -4.26 -16.86
C VAL A 305 17.38 -3.28 -17.82
N ALA A 306 17.31 -2.00 -17.45
CA ALA A 306 16.76 -0.94 -18.28
C ALA A 306 17.27 0.43 -17.83
N ARG A 307 16.97 1.47 -18.62
CA ARG A 307 17.22 2.86 -18.25
C ARG A 307 16.02 3.70 -18.66
N THR A 308 15.61 4.66 -17.84
CA THR A 308 14.55 5.62 -18.17
C THR A 308 15.08 7.05 -18.12
N ALA A 309 14.67 7.88 -19.07
CA ALA A 309 15.07 9.29 -19.10
C ALA A 309 14.47 10.10 -17.94
N LYS A 310 13.28 9.71 -17.47
CA LYS A 310 12.56 10.32 -16.34
C LYS A 310 11.91 9.25 -15.48
N ALA A 311 11.66 9.56 -14.21
CA ALA A 311 10.87 8.71 -13.35
C ALA A 311 9.46 8.53 -13.93
N MET A 312 8.92 7.33 -13.76
CA MET A 312 7.54 6.98 -14.12
C MET A 312 6.74 6.74 -12.84
N THR A 313 5.54 7.26 -12.78
CA THR A 313 4.59 6.90 -11.74
C THR A 313 4.17 5.43 -11.87
N LEU A 314 3.54 4.87 -10.83
CA LEU A 314 3.00 3.51 -10.88
C LEU A 314 2.04 3.34 -12.07
N GLY A 315 1.09 4.27 -12.25
CA GLY A 315 0.12 4.21 -13.36
C GLY A 315 0.77 4.34 -14.74
N GLU A 316 1.81 5.19 -14.90
CA GLU A 316 2.59 5.26 -16.14
C GLU A 316 3.33 3.95 -16.43
N THR A 317 3.95 3.35 -15.42
CA THR A 317 4.63 2.04 -15.54
C THR A 317 3.66 0.94 -15.94
N ALA A 318 2.49 0.91 -15.33
CA ALA A 318 1.47 -0.09 -15.63
C ALA A 318 0.91 0.06 -17.06
N ARG A 319 0.60 1.28 -17.47
CA ARG A 319 0.14 1.55 -18.86
C ARG A 319 1.23 1.25 -19.88
N PHE A 320 2.50 1.51 -19.56
CA PHE A 320 3.62 1.11 -20.39
C PHE A 320 3.70 -0.41 -20.57
N ALA A 321 3.56 -1.17 -19.48
CA ALA A 321 3.53 -2.64 -19.54
C ALA A 321 2.36 -3.15 -20.39
N ALA A 322 1.16 -2.57 -20.23
CA ALA A 322 0.00 -2.90 -21.06
C ALA A 322 0.26 -2.63 -22.57
N GLN A 323 0.89 -1.49 -22.90
CA GLN A 323 1.29 -1.16 -24.28
C GLN A 323 2.33 -2.14 -24.83
N ALA A 324 3.31 -2.55 -24.01
CA ALA A 324 4.30 -3.56 -24.41
C ALA A 324 3.63 -4.92 -24.76
N MET A 325 2.65 -5.34 -23.96
CA MET A 325 1.87 -6.55 -24.25
C MET A 325 1.09 -6.42 -25.56
N VAL A 326 0.47 -5.27 -25.83
CA VAL A 326 -0.25 -4.99 -27.08
C VAL A 326 0.70 -5.05 -28.28
N ALA A 327 1.82 -4.36 -28.21
CA ALA A 327 2.81 -4.35 -29.28
C ALA A 327 3.34 -5.75 -29.61
N ARG A 328 3.47 -6.61 -28.60
CA ARG A 328 3.97 -7.98 -28.77
C ARG A 328 2.93 -8.95 -29.34
N THR A 329 1.64 -8.75 -29.05
CA THR A 329 0.58 -9.71 -29.40
C THR A 329 -0.31 -9.26 -30.55
N GLY A 330 -0.20 -8.01 -30.99
CA GLY A 330 -1.11 -7.41 -31.96
C GLY A 330 -2.55 -7.31 -31.43
N ALA A 331 -2.73 -7.21 -30.11
CA ALA A 331 -4.03 -6.95 -29.50
C ALA A 331 -4.46 -5.48 -29.73
N ASP A 332 -5.74 -5.19 -29.57
CA ASP A 332 -6.28 -3.83 -29.67
C ASP A 332 -6.07 -3.03 -28.38
N ILE A 333 -6.05 -3.73 -27.24
CA ILE A 333 -5.88 -3.13 -25.92
C ILE A 333 -5.29 -4.14 -24.94
N GLY A 334 -4.46 -3.65 -24.03
CA GLY A 334 -3.84 -4.42 -22.97
C GLY A 334 -4.40 -4.06 -21.60
N PHE A 335 -4.47 -5.06 -20.72
CA PHE A 335 -4.96 -4.95 -19.35
C PHE A 335 -3.97 -5.56 -18.37
N ILE A 336 -3.70 -4.88 -17.26
CA ILE A 336 -2.85 -5.42 -16.20
C ILE A 336 -3.36 -4.96 -14.84
N GLY A 337 -3.44 -5.90 -13.87
CA GLY A 337 -3.90 -5.62 -12.52
C GLY A 337 -3.03 -4.59 -11.81
N HIS A 338 -3.65 -3.62 -11.11
CA HIS A 338 -2.94 -2.56 -10.41
C HIS A 338 -2.02 -3.10 -9.30
N THR A 339 -2.42 -4.15 -8.59
CA THR A 339 -1.62 -4.82 -7.56
C THR A 339 -0.42 -5.62 -8.11
N SER A 340 -0.31 -5.74 -9.44
CA SER A 340 0.90 -6.26 -10.08
C SER A 340 2.10 -5.32 -9.92
N PHE A 341 1.85 -4.07 -9.50
CA PHE A 341 2.87 -3.04 -9.32
C PHE A 341 2.98 -2.62 -7.86
N GLY A 342 4.20 -2.52 -7.37
CA GLY A 342 4.49 -1.97 -6.05
C GLY A 342 4.75 -0.46 -6.12
N THR A 343 5.60 -0.05 -7.05
CA THR A 343 5.99 1.35 -7.22
C THR A 343 6.16 1.69 -8.70
N GLY A 344 6.34 2.98 -9.00
CA GLY A 344 6.80 3.43 -10.30
C GLY A 344 8.31 3.21 -10.48
N LEU A 345 8.81 3.33 -11.72
CA LEU A 345 10.21 3.16 -12.03
C LEU A 345 10.99 4.46 -11.81
N PRO A 346 12.23 4.40 -11.26
CA PRO A 346 13.08 5.58 -11.09
C PRO A 346 13.61 6.10 -12.42
N ALA A 347 14.11 7.33 -12.46
CA ALA A 347 14.92 7.86 -13.55
C ALA A 347 16.33 7.28 -13.51
N GLY A 348 16.99 7.17 -14.65
CA GLY A 348 18.34 6.63 -14.78
C GLY A 348 18.37 5.12 -14.94
N ASP A 349 19.46 4.51 -14.44
CA ASP A 349 19.64 3.06 -14.46
C ASP A 349 18.67 2.36 -13.51
N ILE A 350 18.02 1.32 -14.01
CA ILE A 350 17.10 0.49 -13.25
C ILE A 350 17.74 -0.87 -13.03
N SER A 351 18.07 -1.17 -11.77
CA SER A 351 18.54 -2.50 -11.40
C SER A 351 17.41 -3.53 -11.52
N ARG A 352 17.74 -4.81 -11.61
CA ARG A 352 16.74 -5.88 -11.56
C ARG A 352 15.95 -5.84 -10.24
N PHE A 353 16.60 -5.47 -9.14
CA PHE A 353 15.95 -5.31 -7.84
C PHE A 353 14.88 -4.20 -7.87
N ASP A 354 15.23 -3.00 -8.37
CA ASP A 354 14.27 -1.89 -8.51
C ASP A 354 13.16 -2.21 -9.53
N PHE A 355 13.50 -2.88 -10.63
CA PHE A 355 12.53 -3.33 -11.61
C PHE A 355 11.51 -4.30 -11.00
N ASN A 356 11.96 -5.22 -10.13
CA ASN A 356 11.09 -6.17 -9.44
C ASN A 356 10.21 -5.51 -8.38
N ALA A 357 10.62 -4.40 -7.77
CA ALA A 357 9.75 -3.59 -6.91
C ALA A 357 8.69 -2.85 -7.73
N GLY A 358 9.03 -2.40 -8.95
CA GLY A 358 8.07 -1.80 -9.89
C GLY A 358 7.05 -2.81 -10.38
N LEU A 359 7.49 -3.87 -11.07
CA LEU A 359 6.64 -4.97 -11.54
C LEU A 359 6.90 -6.21 -10.66
N ARG A 360 5.99 -6.47 -9.71
CA ARG A 360 6.17 -7.46 -8.63
C ARG A 360 6.23 -8.89 -9.13
N PHE A 361 5.28 -9.28 -9.97
CA PHE A 361 5.07 -10.67 -10.33
C PHE A 361 5.51 -10.97 -11.76
N GLU A 362 6.14 -12.13 -11.94
CA GLU A 362 6.27 -12.71 -13.27
C GLU A 362 4.90 -13.21 -13.72
N GLY A 363 4.65 -13.24 -15.01
CA GLY A 363 3.39 -13.71 -15.55
C GLY A 363 3.51 -14.13 -17.02
N LYS A 364 2.51 -14.90 -17.47
CA LYS A 364 2.30 -15.23 -18.86
C LYS A 364 1.37 -14.22 -19.50
N LEU A 365 1.41 -14.09 -20.82
CA LEU A 365 0.46 -13.28 -21.54
C LEU A 365 -0.73 -14.15 -21.97
N MET A 366 -1.93 -13.62 -21.74
CA MET A 366 -3.19 -14.26 -22.05
C MET A 366 -3.97 -13.38 -23.03
N VAL A 367 -4.46 -13.96 -24.12
CA VAL A 367 -5.26 -13.24 -25.14
C VAL A 367 -6.66 -13.78 -25.22
N SER A 368 -7.59 -12.91 -25.57
CA SER A 368 -8.99 -13.27 -25.86
C SER A 368 -9.61 -12.28 -26.83
N GLU A 369 -10.85 -12.56 -27.24
CA GLU A 369 -11.67 -11.62 -27.98
C GLU A 369 -12.97 -11.34 -27.24
N VAL A 370 -13.34 -10.07 -27.18
CA VAL A 370 -14.60 -9.61 -26.58
C VAL A 370 -15.37 -8.73 -27.56
N ASP A 371 -16.68 -8.64 -27.40
CA ASP A 371 -17.49 -7.70 -28.18
C ASP A 371 -17.40 -6.28 -27.60
N ALA A 372 -17.94 -5.31 -28.32
CA ALA A 372 -17.88 -3.89 -27.94
C ALA A 372 -18.58 -3.61 -26.61
N ALA A 373 -19.70 -4.30 -26.31
CA ALA A 373 -20.44 -4.12 -25.06
C ALA A 373 -19.64 -4.65 -23.86
N ALA A 374 -19.04 -5.83 -24.00
CA ALA A 374 -18.15 -6.40 -22.98
C ALA A 374 -16.93 -5.52 -22.73
N LEU A 375 -16.29 -5.01 -23.82
CA LEU A 375 -15.16 -4.09 -23.68
C LEU A 375 -15.55 -2.80 -22.92
N ALA A 376 -16.70 -2.20 -23.26
CA ALA A 376 -17.18 -0.99 -22.58
C ALA A 376 -17.42 -1.24 -21.08
N ALA A 377 -18.02 -2.37 -20.71
CA ALA A 377 -18.22 -2.75 -19.32
C ALA A 377 -16.89 -2.96 -18.55
N ILE A 378 -15.88 -3.57 -19.20
CA ILE A 378 -14.54 -3.75 -18.62
C ILE A 378 -13.87 -2.38 -18.42
N LEU A 379 -13.90 -1.52 -19.43
CA LEU A 379 -13.25 -0.20 -19.38
C LEU A 379 -13.83 0.71 -18.30
N ALA A 380 -15.11 0.59 -17.99
CA ALA A 380 -15.76 1.32 -16.89
C ALA A 380 -15.17 0.98 -15.50
N ARG A 381 -14.47 -0.14 -15.36
CA ARG A 381 -13.80 -0.61 -14.13
C ARG A 381 -12.29 -0.35 -14.12
N CYS A 382 -11.74 0.21 -15.20
CA CYS A 382 -10.30 0.40 -15.35
C CYS A 382 -9.81 1.77 -14.87
N ASN A 383 -8.48 1.88 -14.69
CA ASN A 383 -7.78 3.14 -14.42
C ASN A 383 -8.35 3.92 -13.21
N GLN A 384 -8.57 3.21 -12.09
CA GLN A 384 -9.15 3.79 -10.87
C GLN A 384 -8.11 4.48 -9.95
N ASP A 385 -7.00 4.92 -10.51
CA ASP A 385 -5.93 5.66 -9.83
C ASP A 385 -6.23 7.16 -9.65
N GLY A 386 -7.38 7.65 -10.14
CA GLY A 386 -7.84 9.01 -9.98
C GLY A 386 -8.89 9.20 -8.88
N ASP A 387 -9.56 10.34 -8.91
CA ASP A 387 -10.68 10.65 -8.02
C ASP A 387 -11.95 9.93 -8.48
N ILE A 388 -12.15 8.75 -7.92
CA ILE A 388 -13.28 7.86 -8.22
C ILE A 388 -14.19 7.81 -6.99
N PRO A 389 -15.51 8.05 -7.14
CA PRO A 389 -16.46 7.92 -6.05
C PRO A 389 -16.40 6.53 -5.39
N LEU A 390 -16.53 6.47 -4.06
CA LEU A 390 -16.44 5.20 -3.31
C LEU A 390 -17.36 4.11 -3.87
N ALA A 391 -18.58 4.47 -4.25
CA ALA A 391 -19.57 3.54 -4.81
C ALA A 391 -19.13 2.88 -6.14
N ALA A 392 -18.25 3.52 -6.90
CA ALA A 392 -17.74 3.02 -8.18
C ALA A 392 -16.39 2.27 -8.04
N ARG A 393 -15.75 2.29 -6.88
CA ARG A 393 -14.50 1.56 -6.66
C ARG A 393 -14.75 0.07 -6.58
N THR A 394 -13.88 -0.70 -7.22
CA THR A 394 -14.02 -2.15 -7.35
C THR A 394 -13.03 -2.95 -6.51
N GLY A 395 -12.15 -2.28 -5.77
CA GLY A 395 -11.01 -2.90 -5.12
C GLY A 395 -9.95 -3.20 -6.15
N ASP A 396 -9.88 -4.43 -6.58
CA ASP A 396 -9.08 -4.80 -7.75
C ASP A 396 -9.55 -4.08 -9.01
N PHE A 397 -8.62 -3.43 -9.70
CA PHE A 397 -8.88 -2.82 -11.00
C PHE A 397 -7.73 -3.06 -11.98
N LEU A 398 -7.98 -2.80 -13.26
CA LEU A 398 -7.01 -2.94 -14.34
C LEU A 398 -6.53 -1.59 -14.82
N TYR A 399 -5.24 -1.45 -15.05
CA TYR A 399 -4.75 -0.44 -15.96
C TYR A 399 -4.99 -0.90 -17.40
N ALA A 400 -5.58 -0.04 -18.21
CA ALA A 400 -5.90 -0.30 -19.61
C ALA A 400 -5.15 0.66 -20.53
N ALA A 401 -4.42 0.14 -21.51
CA ALA A 401 -3.69 0.92 -22.51
C ALA A 401 -3.33 0.04 -23.74
N PRO A 402 -3.14 0.66 -24.93
CA PRO A 402 -3.51 2.03 -25.32
C PRO A 402 -5.05 2.21 -25.37
N LYS A 403 -5.54 3.38 -25.74
CA LYS A 403 -6.97 3.54 -26.05
C LYS A 403 -7.34 2.56 -27.16
N ALA A 404 -8.40 1.79 -26.96
CA ALA A 404 -8.88 0.85 -27.99
C ALA A 404 -9.33 1.60 -29.25
N PRO A 405 -9.12 1.03 -30.45
CA PRO A 405 -9.62 1.61 -31.70
C PRO A 405 -11.16 1.65 -31.67
N GLU A 406 -11.74 2.68 -32.29
CA GLU A 406 -13.19 2.86 -32.35
C GLU A 406 -13.81 2.06 -33.50
N GLY A 407 -15.09 1.74 -33.40
CA GLY A 407 -15.90 1.19 -34.49
C GLY A 407 -15.77 -0.31 -34.75
N LYS A 408 -15.02 -1.06 -33.96
CA LYS A 408 -14.95 -2.52 -34.06
C LYS A 408 -16.14 -3.18 -33.38
N GLN A 409 -16.62 -4.28 -33.91
CA GLN A 409 -17.61 -5.15 -33.25
C GLN A 409 -16.95 -6.11 -32.27
N ARG A 410 -15.71 -6.54 -32.56
CA ARG A 410 -14.91 -7.43 -31.70
C ARG A 410 -13.52 -6.84 -31.52
N TYR A 411 -12.98 -7.04 -30.35
CA TYR A 411 -11.69 -6.52 -29.91
C TYR A 411 -10.83 -7.66 -29.39
N LYS A 412 -9.62 -7.76 -29.92
CA LYS A 412 -8.60 -8.64 -29.35
C LYS A 412 -8.00 -7.97 -28.13
N ILE A 413 -8.08 -8.60 -26.98
CA ILE A 413 -7.53 -8.13 -25.71
C ILE A 413 -6.34 -8.96 -25.27
N VAL A 414 -5.44 -8.38 -24.48
CA VAL A 414 -4.33 -9.08 -23.83
C VAL A 414 -4.24 -8.69 -22.37
N CYS A 415 -3.96 -9.65 -21.48
CA CYS A 415 -3.68 -9.40 -20.07
C CYS A 415 -2.60 -10.37 -19.55
N ASN A 416 -2.19 -10.20 -18.27
CA ASN A 416 -1.39 -11.21 -17.59
C ASN A 416 -2.29 -12.35 -17.07
N ASP A 417 -1.68 -13.51 -16.82
CA ASP A 417 -2.38 -14.72 -16.35
C ASP A 417 -3.10 -14.54 -15.02
N TRP A 418 -2.52 -13.77 -14.07
CA TRP A 418 -3.16 -13.46 -12.80
C TRP A 418 -4.52 -12.76 -12.99
N SER A 419 -4.56 -11.74 -13.86
CA SER A 419 -5.81 -11.04 -14.18
C SER A 419 -6.82 -11.95 -14.90
N ALA A 420 -6.36 -12.84 -15.77
CA ALA A 420 -7.22 -13.80 -16.46
C ALA A 420 -7.82 -14.84 -15.51
N ILE A 421 -7.05 -15.36 -14.54
CA ILE A 421 -7.52 -16.33 -13.54
C ILE A 421 -8.54 -15.66 -12.59
N ASN A 422 -8.28 -14.41 -12.20
CA ASN A 422 -9.13 -13.66 -11.28
C ASN A 422 -10.09 -12.71 -12.02
N GLN A 423 -10.59 -13.12 -13.17
CA GLN A 423 -11.38 -12.26 -14.05
C GLN A 423 -12.63 -11.67 -13.42
N LYS A 424 -13.24 -12.35 -12.45
CA LYS A 424 -14.38 -11.83 -11.70
C LYS A 424 -14.06 -10.51 -10.99
N SER A 425 -12.97 -10.48 -10.25
CA SER A 425 -12.51 -9.27 -9.53
C SER A 425 -12.09 -8.18 -10.51
N TYR A 426 -11.21 -8.51 -11.46
CA TYR A 426 -10.60 -7.55 -12.38
C TYR A 426 -11.52 -7.09 -13.50
N PHE A 427 -12.10 -8.03 -14.24
CA PHE A 427 -12.95 -7.73 -15.40
C PHE A 427 -14.44 -7.58 -15.04
N GLY A 428 -14.85 -8.00 -13.84
CA GLY A 428 -16.26 -8.06 -13.43
C GLY A 428 -17.05 -9.14 -14.19
N ARG A 429 -16.36 -10.15 -14.73
CA ARG A 429 -16.91 -11.23 -15.57
C ARG A 429 -16.26 -12.56 -15.21
N GLU A 430 -16.89 -13.67 -15.61
CA GLU A 430 -16.37 -15.03 -15.43
C GLU A 430 -16.46 -15.86 -16.73
N ASP A 431 -16.87 -15.23 -17.81
CA ASP A 431 -17.21 -15.87 -19.09
C ASP A 431 -16.18 -15.64 -20.21
N ILE A 432 -15.06 -14.99 -19.91
CA ILE A 432 -14.02 -14.73 -20.90
C ILE A 432 -13.11 -15.96 -21.00
N THR A 433 -12.99 -16.53 -22.19
CA THR A 433 -12.04 -17.62 -22.44
C THR A 433 -10.73 -17.05 -22.92
N PHE A 434 -9.68 -17.22 -22.12
CA PHE A 434 -8.33 -16.77 -22.44
C PHE A 434 -7.47 -17.90 -23.00
N ALA A 435 -6.62 -17.59 -23.98
CA ALA A 435 -5.58 -18.46 -24.51
C ALA A 435 -4.20 -17.92 -24.14
N GLU A 436 -3.29 -18.80 -23.72
CA GLU A 436 -1.90 -18.45 -23.42
C GLU A 436 -1.14 -18.08 -24.71
N VAL A 437 -0.34 -17.02 -24.65
CA VAL A 437 0.65 -16.70 -25.68
C VAL A 437 1.96 -17.43 -25.32
N PRO A 438 2.40 -18.42 -26.09
CA PRO A 438 3.55 -19.24 -25.72
C PRO A 438 4.86 -18.44 -25.72
N ASP A 439 5.81 -18.89 -24.91
CA ASP A 439 7.20 -18.43 -24.88
C ASP A 439 7.42 -16.95 -24.56
N ILE A 440 6.43 -16.30 -23.91
CA ILE A 440 6.55 -14.90 -23.50
C ILE A 440 6.34 -14.78 -21.99
N LYS A 441 7.32 -14.16 -21.33
CA LYS A 441 7.24 -13.78 -19.92
C LYS A 441 7.08 -12.27 -19.78
N LEU A 442 6.16 -11.84 -18.93
CA LEU A 442 5.78 -10.45 -18.76
C LEU A 442 6.95 -9.55 -18.37
N LYS A 443 7.70 -9.92 -17.32
CA LYS A 443 8.84 -9.13 -16.84
C LYS A 443 9.92 -8.98 -17.90
N GLN A 444 10.24 -10.06 -18.59
CA GLN A 444 11.22 -10.04 -19.68
C GLN A 444 10.77 -9.10 -20.81
N LEU A 445 9.51 -9.22 -21.25
CA LEU A 445 8.95 -8.35 -22.29
C LEU A 445 9.02 -6.88 -21.93
N VAL A 446 8.62 -6.53 -20.70
CA VAL A 446 8.61 -5.12 -20.23
C VAL A 446 10.04 -4.59 -20.13
N ALA A 447 10.99 -5.36 -19.58
CA ALA A 447 12.40 -4.95 -19.50
C ALA A 447 13.03 -4.75 -20.89
N GLU A 448 12.82 -5.68 -21.82
CA GLU A 448 13.29 -5.56 -23.21
C GLU A 448 12.68 -4.37 -23.95
N THR A 449 11.44 -4.02 -23.64
CA THR A 449 10.77 -2.88 -24.24
C THR A 449 11.33 -1.57 -23.68
N LEU A 450 11.54 -1.48 -22.35
CA LEU A 450 12.19 -0.33 -21.71
C LEU A 450 13.62 -0.11 -22.21
N ALA A 451 14.37 -1.16 -22.48
CA ALA A 451 15.76 -1.05 -22.96
C ALA A 451 15.85 -0.47 -24.39
N LYS A 452 14.74 -0.36 -25.13
CA LYS A 452 14.67 0.17 -26.49
C LYS A 452 14.16 1.62 -26.54
N THR A 453 13.72 2.20 -25.40
CA THR A 453 13.22 3.56 -25.29
C THR A 453 14.30 4.52 -24.79
#